data_2d9bc6075444923b16f93293ca88c28c
#
_entry.id   2d9bc6075444923b16f93293ca88c28c
#
_cell.length_a   1.000
_cell.length_b   1.000
_cell.length_c   1.000
_cell.angle_alpha   90.00
_cell.angle_beta   90.00
_cell.angle_gamma   90.00
#
_symmetry.space_group_name_H-M   'P 1'
#
loop_
_entity.id
_entity.type
_entity.pdbx_description
1 polymer ?
#
loop_
_entity_poly.entity_id
_entity_poly.type
_entity_poly.pdbx_seq_one_letter_code
_entity_poly.pdbx_strand_id
1 'polypeptide(L)'
;NEIQKVGGPHQNPESPARHMKRIQEITYELKTGQGWTLAEGSQSRFYVQKNGEFTTGGKFTPAPVYLMFIYYYNAKGELMNNQFVENGQDNIHQHFFTPENVRPTFDGQAEADDNDARTLVDYLYVDTTPWNKTKHGKEAEITGSGNPIGLKGVIRFLKDRKEFDLKIRLYHGYKSKTNPETGTFDPFYKPSGILIQRGTWDINLSIPVVVFWNRDEYVDVEEDTN
;
A
#
# COMPACT_ATOMS: atom_id res chain seq x y z
N ASN A 1 -6.06 -0.23 -7.32
CA ASN A 1 -5.51 -0.48 -5.96
C ASN A 1 -6.67 -0.65 -5.00
N GLU A 2 -6.63 -1.68 -4.19
CA GLU A 2 -7.69 -1.99 -3.21
C GLU A 2 -7.09 -1.97 -1.80
N ILE A 3 -7.75 -1.26 -0.88
CA ILE A 3 -7.45 -1.33 0.55
C ILE A 3 -8.60 -2.05 1.25
N GLN A 4 -8.26 -3.12 1.97
CA GLN A 4 -9.22 -3.88 2.75
C GLN A 4 -8.88 -3.79 4.24
N LYS A 5 -9.89 -3.54 5.07
CA LYS A 5 -9.73 -3.56 6.53
C LYS A 5 -9.72 -4.99 7.03
N VAL A 6 -8.68 -5.34 7.73
CA VAL A 6 -8.55 -6.63 8.41
C VAL A 6 -9.22 -6.52 9.79
N GLY A 7 -10.19 -7.38 10.06
CA GLY A 7 -10.82 -7.44 11.39
C GLY A 7 -9.86 -7.90 12.48
N GLY A 8 -10.20 -7.62 13.74
CA GLY A 8 -9.36 -7.78 14.93
C GLY A 8 -8.80 -9.18 15.23
N PRO A 9 -8.27 -9.42 16.46
CA PRO A 9 -7.33 -10.49 16.81
C PRO A 9 -7.84 -11.94 16.71
N HIS A 10 -9.10 -12.14 16.36
CA HIS A 10 -9.71 -13.47 16.19
C HIS A 10 -9.78 -13.93 14.74
N GLN A 11 -8.83 -13.48 13.91
CA GLN A 11 -8.76 -13.95 12.53
C GLN A 11 -8.48 -15.45 12.51
N ASN A 12 -9.42 -16.19 11.93
CA ASN A 12 -9.17 -17.58 11.63
C ASN A 12 -8.06 -17.66 10.57
N PRO A 13 -6.85 -18.17 10.89
CA PRO A 13 -5.76 -18.26 9.94
C PRO A 13 -6.10 -19.14 8.72
N GLU A 14 -7.15 -19.98 8.83
CA GLU A 14 -7.60 -20.81 7.73
C GLU A 14 -8.45 -20.07 6.69
N SER A 15 -8.96 -18.88 7.01
CA SER A 15 -9.76 -18.08 6.09
C SER A 15 -9.67 -16.58 6.39
N PRO A 16 -8.54 -15.95 6.12
CA PRO A 16 -8.37 -14.52 6.38
C PRO A 16 -9.42 -13.67 5.66
N ALA A 17 -9.88 -14.09 4.49
CA ALA A 17 -10.92 -13.40 3.72
C ALA A 17 -12.28 -13.33 4.43
N ARG A 18 -12.58 -14.20 5.38
CA ARG A 18 -13.85 -14.17 6.14
C ARG A 18 -14.02 -12.93 7.00
N HIS A 19 -12.93 -12.32 7.42
CA HIS A 19 -12.91 -11.18 8.33
C HIS A 19 -12.50 -9.87 7.65
N MET A 20 -12.26 -9.92 6.34
CA MET A 20 -11.96 -8.74 5.55
C MET A 20 -13.24 -8.13 5.02
N LYS A 21 -13.37 -6.82 5.17
CA LYS A 21 -14.42 -6.04 4.54
C LYS A 21 -13.76 -5.11 3.54
N ARG A 22 -14.13 -5.23 2.27
CA ARG A 22 -13.74 -4.24 1.27
C ARG A 22 -14.22 -2.88 1.73
N ILE A 23 -13.30 -1.93 1.79
CA ILE A 23 -13.59 -0.59 2.26
C ILE A 23 -13.52 0.38 1.10
N GLN A 24 -12.41 0.35 0.35
CA GLN A 24 -12.13 1.37 -0.64
C GLN A 24 -11.38 0.80 -1.83
N GLU A 25 -11.66 1.33 -3.00
CA GLU A 25 -10.99 0.99 -4.25
C GLU A 25 -10.76 2.27 -5.06
N ILE A 26 -9.54 2.42 -5.58
CA ILE A 26 -9.19 3.51 -6.50
C ILE A 26 -8.64 2.89 -7.77
N THR A 27 -9.20 3.32 -8.90
CA THR A 27 -8.82 2.87 -10.23
C THR A 27 -8.20 4.02 -11.01
N TYR A 28 -7.05 3.76 -11.62
CA TYR A 28 -6.38 4.64 -12.56
C TYR A 28 -6.34 4.02 -13.95
N GLU A 29 -6.47 4.86 -14.96
CA GLU A 29 -6.36 4.50 -16.37
C GLU A 29 -5.15 5.19 -16.99
N LEU A 30 -4.41 4.47 -17.82
CA LEU A 30 -3.33 5.06 -18.62
C LEU A 30 -3.93 5.64 -19.90
N LYS A 31 -3.94 6.96 -20.02
CA LYS A 31 -4.42 7.67 -21.21
C LYS A 31 -3.25 8.20 -22.03
N THR A 32 -3.30 7.96 -23.32
CA THR A 32 -2.26 8.44 -24.27
C THR A 32 -2.09 9.95 -24.17
N GLY A 33 -0.87 10.40 -23.95
CA GLY A 33 -0.52 11.82 -23.85
C GLY A 33 -0.86 12.49 -22.52
N GLN A 34 -1.57 11.80 -21.61
CA GLN A 34 -1.95 12.33 -20.28
C GLN A 34 -1.31 11.55 -19.13
N GLY A 35 -0.83 10.31 -19.39
CA GLY A 35 -0.34 9.43 -18.34
C GLY A 35 -1.45 8.77 -17.52
N TRP A 36 -1.16 8.42 -16.27
CA TRP A 36 -2.11 7.82 -15.37
C TRP A 36 -3.13 8.86 -14.86
N THR A 37 -4.39 8.64 -15.16
CA THR A 37 -5.51 9.50 -14.74
C THR A 37 -6.50 8.68 -13.91
N LEU A 38 -7.20 9.34 -12.99
CA LEU A 38 -8.27 8.70 -12.23
C LEU A 38 -9.37 8.25 -13.18
N ALA A 39 -9.82 6.99 -13.04
CA ALA A 39 -10.92 6.48 -13.84
C ALA A 39 -12.24 7.16 -13.47
N GLU A 40 -13.14 7.32 -14.44
CA GLU A 40 -14.45 7.90 -14.21
C GLU A 40 -15.24 7.07 -13.18
N GLY A 41 -15.86 7.75 -12.21
CA GLY A 41 -16.60 7.13 -11.13
C GLY A 41 -15.75 6.45 -10.05
N SER A 42 -14.42 6.50 -10.16
CA SER A 42 -13.54 5.98 -9.11
C SER A 42 -13.47 6.94 -7.93
N GLN A 43 -13.35 6.38 -6.73
CA GLN A 43 -12.99 7.14 -5.54
C GLN A 43 -11.66 7.85 -5.77
N SER A 44 -11.53 9.11 -5.33
CA SER A 44 -10.37 9.95 -5.63
C SER A 44 -9.26 9.87 -4.57
N ARG A 45 -9.58 9.42 -3.35
CA ARG A 45 -8.63 9.34 -2.22
C ARG A 45 -8.99 8.21 -1.27
N PHE A 46 -8.03 7.77 -0.48
CA PHE A 46 -8.28 6.86 0.62
C PHE A 46 -8.53 7.62 1.92
N TYR A 47 -9.55 7.18 2.63
CA TYR A 47 -9.85 7.61 3.99
C TYR A 47 -9.53 6.47 4.95
N VAL A 48 -8.55 6.67 5.81
CA VAL A 48 -8.04 5.61 6.68
C VAL A 48 -7.94 6.09 8.12
N GLN A 49 -8.06 5.17 9.04
CA GLN A 49 -7.90 5.45 10.46
C GLN A 49 -6.46 5.16 10.89
N LYS A 50 -5.91 6.03 11.76
CA LYS A 50 -4.66 5.77 12.44
C LYS A 50 -4.72 4.42 13.17
N ASN A 51 -3.62 3.72 13.20
CA ASN A 51 -3.46 2.54 14.02
C ASN A 51 -3.56 2.89 15.51
N GLY A 52 -4.36 2.12 16.26
CA GLY A 52 -4.44 2.27 17.71
C GLY A 52 -3.10 1.92 18.37
N GLU A 53 -2.78 2.62 19.44
CA GLU A 53 -1.65 2.30 20.31
C GLU A 53 -2.06 1.25 21.35
N PHE A 54 -1.09 0.47 21.84
CA PHE A 54 -1.31 -0.34 23.04
C PHE A 54 -1.52 0.61 24.22
N THR A 55 -2.73 0.66 24.76
CA THR A 55 -2.98 1.42 25.97
C THR A 55 -2.39 0.67 27.17
N THR A 56 -1.66 1.40 28.01
CA THR A 56 -1.17 0.95 29.32
C THR A 56 -2.36 0.55 30.20
N GLY A 57 -2.70 -0.72 30.23
CA GLY A 57 -3.87 -1.22 30.95
C GLY A 57 -4.40 -2.54 30.42
N GLY A 58 -3.73 -3.14 29.47
CA GLY A 58 -4.06 -4.47 28.95
C GLY A 58 -5.35 -4.54 28.10
N LYS A 59 -6.01 -3.43 27.84
CA LYS A 59 -7.09 -3.38 26.86
C LYS A 59 -6.50 -3.18 25.49
N PHE A 60 -6.54 -4.24 24.70
CA PHE A 60 -6.23 -4.19 23.29
C PHE A 60 -7.30 -3.35 22.56
N THR A 61 -6.95 -2.15 22.16
CA THR A 61 -7.76 -1.44 21.19
C THR A 61 -7.38 -2.00 19.83
N PRO A 62 -8.31 -2.66 19.10
CA PRO A 62 -7.98 -3.22 17.81
C PRO A 62 -7.53 -2.09 16.89
N ALA A 63 -6.26 -2.04 16.63
CA ALA A 63 -5.72 -1.13 15.63
C ALA A 63 -6.20 -1.60 14.25
N PRO A 64 -6.80 -0.74 13.43
CA PRO A 64 -7.12 -1.12 12.08
C PRO A 64 -5.80 -1.33 11.32
N VAL A 65 -5.62 -2.56 10.85
CA VAL A 65 -4.57 -2.91 9.90
C VAL A 65 -5.24 -3.08 8.56
N TYR A 66 -4.67 -2.50 7.52
CA TYR A 66 -5.23 -2.58 6.18
C TYR A 66 -4.42 -3.56 5.34
N LEU A 67 -5.11 -4.35 4.52
CA LEU A 67 -4.49 -5.05 3.42
C LEU A 67 -4.61 -4.20 2.16
N MET A 68 -3.50 -4.01 1.50
CA MET A 68 -3.43 -3.33 0.22
C MET A 68 -3.15 -4.37 -0.87
N PHE A 69 -4.00 -4.35 -1.90
CA PHE A 69 -3.83 -5.15 -3.10
C PHE A 69 -3.68 -4.24 -4.31
N ILE A 70 -2.77 -4.59 -5.20
CA ILE A 70 -2.55 -3.88 -6.45
C ILE A 70 -2.85 -4.84 -7.60
N TYR A 71 -3.76 -4.42 -8.47
CA TYR A 71 -4.16 -5.16 -9.65
C TYR A 71 -3.85 -4.33 -10.90
N TYR A 72 -3.27 -4.96 -11.87
CA TYR A 72 -2.99 -4.38 -13.18
C TYR A 72 -3.85 -5.07 -14.24
N TYR A 73 -4.47 -4.28 -15.10
CA TYR A 73 -5.30 -4.78 -16.19
C TYR A 73 -4.81 -4.18 -17.50
N ASN A 74 -4.87 -4.97 -18.57
CA ASN A 74 -4.63 -4.47 -19.92
C ASN A 74 -5.87 -3.71 -20.45
N ALA A 75 -5.75 -3.14 -21.66
CA ALA A 75 -6.84 -2.40 -22.29
C ALA A 75 -8.11 -3.23 -22.58
N LYS A 76 -8.03 -4.56 -22.49
CA LYS A 76 -9.17 -5.47 -22.63
C LYS A 76 -9.81 -5.84 -21.29
N GLY A 77 -9.28 -5.33 -20.17
CA GLY A 77 -9.73 -5.70 -18.83
C GLY A 77 -9.19 -7.04 -18.32
N GLU A 78 -8.18 -7.61 -18.96
CA GLU A 78 -7.55 -8.87 -18.54
C GLU A 78 -6.49 -8.60 -17.49
N LEU A 79 -6.50 -9.39 -16.41
CA LEU A 79 -5.57 -9.24 -15.29
C LEU A 79 -4.13 -9.59 -15.70
N MET A 80 -3.20 -8.68 -15.44
CA MET A 80 -1.80 -8.77 -15.87
C MET A 80 -0.81 -9.11 -14.76
N ASN A 81 -1.27 -9.27 -13.52
CA ASN A 81 -0.36 -9.44 -12.36
C ASN A 81 0.64 -10.60 -12.54
N ASN A 82 0.28 -11.65 -13.26
CA ASN A 82 1.19 -12.76 -13.58
C ASN A 82 2.48 -12.31 -14.28
N GLN A 83 2.42 -11.23 -15.06
CA GLN A 83 3.58 -10.71 -15.79
C GLN A 83 4.69 -10.18 -14.87
N PHE A 84 4.37 -9.86 -13.62
CA PHE A 84 5.34 -9.33 -12.65
C PHE A 84 5.90 -10.42 -11.73
N VAL A 85 5.37 -11.64 -11.77
CA VAL A 85 5.70 -12.70 -10.82
C VAL A 85 6.16 -14.01 -11.45
N GLU A 86 5.76 -14.29 -12.70
CA GLU A 86 6.11 -15.52 -13.40
C GLU A 86 7.39 -15.38 -14.23
N ASN A 87 8.01 -16.49 -14.57
CA ASN A 87 9.19 -16.55 -15.44
C ASN A 87 10.37 -15.70 -14.95
N GLY A 88 10.57 -15.61 -13.63
CA GLY A 88 11.67 -14.87 -13.03
C GLY A 88 11.46 -13.35 -12.94
N GLN A 89 10.28 -12.86 -13.33
CA GLN A 89 9.93 -11.44 -13.26
C GLN A 89 9.84 -10.93 -11.81
N ASP A 90 9.52 -11.82 -10.88
CA ASP A 90 9.57 -11.58 -9.45
C ASP A 90 10.97 -11.20 -8.93
N ASN A 91 12.04 -11.56 -9.64
CA ASN A 91 13.41 -11.20 -9.27
C ASN A 91 13.83 -9.78 -9.67
N ILE A 92 13.03 -9.11 -10.50
CA ILE A 92 13.35 -7.78 -11.03
C ILE A 92 12.30 -6.71 -10.71
N HIS A 93 11.13 -7.09 -10.18
CA HIS A 93 10.04 -6.15 -9.85
C HIS A 93 9.88 -5.96 -8.34
N GLN A 94 9.76 -4.70 -7.91
CA GLN A 94 9.43 -4.33 -6.53
C GLN A 94 8.65 -3.01 -6.51
N HIS A 95 7.53 -2.97 -5.76
CA HIS A 95 6.85 -1.72 -5.47
C HIS A 95 7.52 -0.97 -4.33
N PHE A 96 7.56 0.36 -4.45
CA PHE A 96 7.96 1.27 -3.39
C PHE A 96 6.79 2.20 -3.06
N PHE A 97 6.64 2.49 -1.77
CA PHE A 97 5.54 3.28 -1.22
C PHE A 97 6.13 4.43 -0.40
N THR A 98 5.97 5.66 -0.86
CA THR A 98 6.56 6.82 -0.22
C THR A 98 5.49 7.89 0.00
N PRO A 99 5.22 8.32 1.25
CA PRO A 99 4.42 9.50 1.51
C PRO A 99 5.13 10.76 1.00
N GLU A 100 4.39 11.61 0.30
CA GLU A 100 4.85 12.92 -0.19
C GLU A 100 3.78 13.97 0.11
N ASN A 101 4.14 15.26 0.08
CA ASN A 101 3.21 16.38 0.26
C ASN A 101 2.39 16.29 1.56
N VAL A 102 3.06 15.98 2.66
CA VAL A 102 2.41 15.81 3.97
C VAL A 102 1.89 17.15 4.49
N ARG A 103 0.64 17.18 4.92
CA ARG A 103 -0.03 18.36 5.46
C ARG A 103 -1.02 17.98 6.57
N PRO A 104 -1.36 18.90 7.49
CA PRO A 104 -2.44 18.67 8.45
C PRO A 104 -3.80 18.60 7.73
N THR A 105 -4.71 17.74 8.23
CA THR A 105 -6.06 17.57 7.67
C THR A 105 -6.99 18.72 8.03
N PHE A 106 -6.86 19.31 9.24
CA PHE A 106 -7.70 20.38 9.74
C PHE A 106 -6.86 21.59 10.15
N ASP A 107 -7.45 22.77 10.04
CA ASP A 107 -6.82 24.03 10.38
C ASP A 107 -6.26 24.06 11.80
N GLY A 108 -5.01 24.47 11.96
CA GLY A 108 -4.44 24.91 13.22
C GLY A 108 -3.54 23.95 13.98
N GLN A 109 -3.20 22.78 13.46
CA GLN A 109 -2.20 21.91 14.07
C GLN A 109 -1.03 21.63 13.11
N ALA A 110 -0.25 22.67 12.86
CA ALA A 110 1.05 22.52 12.26
C ALA A 110 2.01 21.91 13.30
N GLU A 111 1.96 20.61 13.49
CA GLU A 111 3.13 19.91 13.99
C GLU A 111 4.21 19.99 12.91
N ALA A 112 5.46 20.20 13.34
CA ALA A 112 6.60 20.14 12.43
C ALA A 112 6.51 18.84 11.64
N ASP A 113 6.32 18.96 10.32
CA ASP A 113 6.16 17.81 9.45
C ASP A 113 7.50 17.09 9.37
N ASP A 114 7.56 16.01 10.11
CA ASP A 114 8.55 14.98 9.89
C ASP A 114 8.13 14.22 8.64
N ASN A 115 8.67 14.63 7.50
CA ASN A 115 8.47 13.97 6.20
C ASN A 115 9.18 12.60 6.11
N ASP A 116 9.62 12.05 7.24
CA ASP A 116 10.15 10.69 7.26
C ASP A 116 9.01 9.69 7.05
N ALA A 117 9.05 9.00 5.91
CA ALA A 117 8.06 7.98 5.54
C ALA A 117 7.81 6.97 6.67
N ARG A 118 8.85 6.63 7.43
CA ARG A 118 8.77 5.66 8.56
C ARG A 118 7.92 6.15 9.72
N THR A 119 7.69 7.45 9.85
CA THR A 119 6.85 8.02 10.91
C THR A 119 5.38 8.10 10.50
N LEU A 120 5.07 8.01 9.22
CA LEU A 120 3.73 8.16 8.67
C LEU A 120 3.11 6.82 8.29
N VAL A 121 3.89 5.94 7.67
CA VAL A 121 3.44 4.68 7.11
C VAL A 121 4.40 3.56 7.49
N ASP A 122 3.83 2.42 7.85
CA ASP A 122 4.56 1.17 7.96
C ASP A 122 3.96 0.16 6.98
N TYR A 123 4.79 -0.57 6.27
CA TYR A 123 4.39 -1.50 5.22
C TYR A 123 5.16 -2.80 5.30
N LEU A 124 4.42 -3.90 5.24
CA LEU A 124 4.97 -5.24 5.19
C LEU A 124 4.53 -5.92 3.90
N TYR A 125 5.49 -6.39 3.11
CA TYR A 125 5.22 -7.24 1.97
C TYR A 125 4.65 -8.58 2.42
N VAL A 126 3.49 -8.97 1.88
CA VAL A 126 2.85 -10.26 2.14
C VAL A 126 2.48 -10.98 0.84
N ASP A 127 3.27 -10.73 -0.19
CA ASP A 127 3.14 -11.43 -1.46
C ASP A 127 3.18 -12.95 -1.25
N THR A 128 2.49 -13.67 -2.10
CA THR A 128 2.41 -15.14 -2.03
C THR A 128 2.83 -15.78 -3.34
N THR A 129 3.28 -17.01 -3.26
CA THR A 129 3.51 -17.86 -4.43
C THR A 129 2.62 -19.12 -4.32
N PRO A 130 1.69 -19.36 -5.26
CA PRO A 130 1.26 -18.47 -6.35
C PRO A 130 0.62 -17.16 -5.84
N TRP A 131 0.86 -16.06 -6.58
CA TRP A 131 0.42 -14.73 -6.16
C TRP A 131 -1.12 -14.59 -6.04
N ASN A 132 -1.87 -15.34 -6.85
CA ASN A 132 -3.34 -15.31 -6.90
C ASN A 132 -4.00 -16.08 -5.74
N LYS A 133 -3.21 -16.68 -4.86
CA LYS A 133 -3.69 -17.33 -3.64
C LYS A 133 -3.48 -16.43 -2.44
N THR A 134 -4.48 -16.39 -1.56
CA THR A 134 -4.43 -15.56 -0.35
C THR A 134 -4.24 -16.38 0.92
N LYS A 135 -4.46 -17.68 0.83
CA LYS A 135 -4.31 -18.61 1.94
C LYS A 135 -2.87 -19.10 1.98
N HIS A 136 -2.21 -18.94 3.11
CA HIS A 136 -0.93 -19.56 3.33
C HIS A 136 -1.11 -21.02 3.78
N GLY A 137 -0.07 -21.80 3.68
CA GLY A 137 -0.07 -23.23 4.02
C GLY A 137 -0.08 -24.10 2.75
N LYS A 138 -1.07 -24.97 2.59
CA LYS A 138 -1.06 -25.96 1.50
C LYS A 138 -1.21 -25.38 0.09
N GLU A 139 -1.77 -24.18 -0.05
CA GLU A 139 -2.11 -23.60 -1.36
C GLU A 139 -1.15 -22.50 -1.81
N ALA A 140 -0.50 -21.84 -0.87
CA ALA A 140 0.46 -20.78 -1.16
C ALA A 140 1.49 -20.63 -0.05
N GLU A 141 2.67 -20.18 -0.41
CA GLU A 141 3.71 -19.74 0.51
C GLU A 141 3.80 -18.23 0.51
N ILE A 142 4.02 -17.63 1.68
CA ILE A 142 4.30 -16.20 1.80
C ILE A 142 5.76 -15.99 1.42
N THR A 143 6.00 -15.29 0.33
CA THR A 143 7.34 -14.85 -0.08
C THR A 143 7.74 -13.54 0.58
N GLY A 144 6.78 -12.63 0.74
CA GLY A 144 6.89 -11.42 1.56
C GLY A 144 8.21 -10.68 1.42
N SER A 145 8.85 -10.41 2.56
CA SER A 145 10.15 -9.73 2.60
C SER A 145 11.32 -10.54 2.06
N GLY A 146 11.16 -11.85 1.90
CA GLY A 146 12.17 -12.72 1.29
C GLY A 146 12.29 -12.56 -0.22
N ASN A 147 11.22 -12.10 -0.88
CA ASN A 147 11.18 -11.69 -2.29
C ASN A 147 10.10 -10.63 -2.50
N PRO A 148 10.32 -9.38 -2.04
CA PRO A 148 9.31 -8.34 -2.01
C PRO A 148 8.90 -7.90 -3.42
N ILE A 149 7.61 -8.00 -3.75
CA ILE A 149 7.04 -7.50 -5.00
C ILE A 149 6.09 -6.34 -4.72
N GLY A 150 5.22 -6.49 -3.70
CA GLY A 150 4.29 -5.46 -3.26
C GLY A 150 2.96 -5.44 -4.01
N LEU A 151 2.57 -6.54 -4.65
CA LEU A 151 1.20 -6.72 -5.14
C LEU A 151 0.22 -6.94 -3.99
N LYS A 152 0.74 -7.43 -2.86
CA LYS A 152 0.01 -7.60 -1.60
C LYS A 152 0.85 -7.07 -0.45
N GLY A 153 0.23 -6.24 0.38
CA GLY A 153 0.89 -5.68 1.55
C GLY A 153 -0.05 -5.48 2.72
N VAL A 154 0.53 -5.49 3.91
CA VAL A 154 -0.11 -4.96 5.11
C VAL A 154 0.39 -3.55 5.31
N ILE A 155 -0.51 -2.59 5.38
CA ILE A 155 -0.18 -1.18 5.56
C ILE A 155 -0.79 -0.64 6.85
N ARG A 156 -0.02 0.16 7.58
CA ARG A 156 -0.44 0.87 8.78
C ARG A 156 -0.17 2.36 8.62
N PHE A 157 -1.07 3.16 9.17
CA PHE A 157 -0.94 4.61 9.21
C PHE A 157 -0.64 5.03 10.65
N LEU A 158 0.49 5.70 10.87
CA LEU A 158 1.08 5.87 12.19
C LEU A 158 0.75 7.22 12.82
N LYS A 159 0.42 8.23 12.03
CA LYS A 159 -0.01 9.55 12.48
C LYS A 159 -1.40 9.88 11.95
N ASP A 160 -2.26 10.34 12.83
CA ASP A 160 -3.59 10.85 12.51
C ASP A 160 -3.55 12.32 12.11
N ARG A 161 -4.70 12.80 11.64
CA ARG A 161 -4.92 14.20 11.21
C ARG A 161 -3.88 14.69 10.21
N LYS A 162 -3.51 13.78 9.32
CA LYS A 162 -2.58 14.03 8.22
C LYS A 162 -3.21 13.67 6.89
N GLU A 163 -2.93 14.50 5.90
CA GLU A 163 -3.12 14.19 4.51
C GLU A 163 -1.76 14.06 3.84
N PHE A 164 -1.64 13.17 2.91
CA PHE A 164 -0.44 13.03 2.08
C PHE A 164 -0.77 12.29 0.79
N ASP A 165 0.14 12.38 -0.16
CA ASP A 165 0.08 11.59 -1.38
C ASP A 165 0.92 10.33 -1.18
N LEU A 166 0.29 9.16 -1.18
CA LEU A 166 1.01 7.89 -1.19
C LEU A 166 1.50 7.62 -2.62
N LYS A 167 2.77 7.92 -2.85
CA LYS A 167 3.42 7.62 -4.11
C LYS A 167 3.71 6.14 -4.22
N ILE A 168 3.18 5.52 -5.25
CA ILE A 168 3.37 4.12 -5.60
C ILE A 168 4.22 4.04 -6.85
N ARG A 169 5.36 3.36 -6.76
CA ARG A 169 6.26 3.15 -7.89
C ARG A 169 6.57 1.67 -8.04
N LEU A 170 6.44 1.15 -9.26
CA LEU A 170 6.91 -0.19 -9.59
C LEU A 170 8.28 -0.09 -10.24
N TYR A 171 9.28 -0.58 -9.53
CA TYR A 171 10.64 -0.73 -10.05
C TYR A 171 10.73 -1.96 -10.94
N HIS A 172 11.44 -1.80 -12.06
CA HIS A 172 11.79 -2.85 -12.99
C HIS A 172 13.31 -2.83 -13.16
N GLY A 173 14.00 -3.75 -12.53
CA GLY A 173 15.45 -3.89 -12.63
C GLY A 173 15.88 -4.51 -13.95
N TYR A 174 16.95 -4.00 -14.56
CA TYR A 174 17.47 -4.60 -15.79
C TYR A 174 18.00 -6.02 -15.61
N LYS A 175 18.43 -6.38 -14.39
CA LYS A 175 18.94 -7.72 -14.07
C LYS A 175 18.42 -8.27 -12.75
N SER A 176 18.25 -7.40 -11.74
CA SER A 176 17.84 -7.77 -10.40
C SER A 176 17.30 -6.57 -9.65
N LYS A 177 16.40 -6.81 -8.70
CA LYS A 177 15.94 -5.83 -7.71
C LYS A 177 16.76 -5.86 -6.42
N THR A 178 17.72 -6.78 -6.30
CA THR A 178 18.62 -6.84 -5.16
C THR A 178 19.65 -5.71 -5.23
N ASN A 179 19.81 -5.00 -4.14
CA ASN A 179 20.83 -3.98 -4.02
C ASN A 179 22.22 -4.65 -4.04
N PRO A 180 23.08 -4.34 -5.03
CA PRO A 180 24.36 -5.04 -5.19
C PRO A 180 25.39 -4.69 -4.11
N GLU A 181 25.21 -3.58 -3.38
CA GLU A 181 26.13 -3.14 -2.33
C GLU A 181 25.86 -3.88 -1.01
N THR A 182 24.59 -4.18 -0.73
CA THR A 182 24.16 -4.79 0.52
C THR A 182 23.84 -6.28 0.39
N GLY A 183 23.56 -6.75 -0.83
CA GLY A 183 23.08 -8.10 -1.10
C GLY A 183 21.65 -8.34 -0.62
N THR A 184 20.91 -7.28 -0.24
CA THR A 184 19.55 -7.35 0.29
C THR A 184 18.59 -6.53 -0.59
N PHE A 185 17.30 -6.56 -0.27
CA PHE A 185 16.30 -5.69 -0.91
C PHE A 185 16.26 -4.33 -0.23
N ASP A 186 16.06 -3.28 -1.01
CA ASP A 186 15.83 -1.95 -0.45
C ASP A 186 14.49 -1.89 0.30
N PRO A 187 14.38 -1.07 1.36
CA PRO A 187 13.15 -0.94 2.13
C PRO A 187 12.05 -0.29 1.29
N PHE A 188 10.79 -0.61 1.60
CA PHE A 188 9.62 -0.19 0.83
C PHE A 188 9.52 1.32 0.57
N TYR A 189 10.11 2.13 1.43
CA TYR A 189 10.01 3.59 1.40
C TYR A 189 11.19 4.29 0.72
N LYS A 190 12.30 3.58 0.48
CA LYS A 190 13.54 4.24 0.01
C LYS A 190 14.33 3.34 -0.93
N PRO A 191 14.07 3.41 -2.24
CA PRO A 191 14.98 2.81 -3.21
C PRO A 191 16.34 3.53 -3.17
N SER A 192 17.43 2.78 -3.18
CA SER A 192 18.80 3.32 -3.20
C SER A 192 19.13 3.93 -4.55
N GLY A 193 20.09 4.86 -4.57
CA GLY A 193 20.56 5.47 -5.81
C GLY A 193 21.15 4.45 -6.78
N ILE A 194 21.82 3.42 -6.27
CA ILE A 194 22.38 2.36 -7.10
C ILE A 194 21.28 1.51 -7.75
N LEU A 195 20.19 1.25 -7.04
CA LEU A 195 19.06 0.51 -7.58
C LEU A 195 18.38 1.33 -8.70
N ILE A 196 18.14 2.62 -8.47
CA ILE A 196 17.54 3.53 -9.46
C ILE A 196 18.34 3.57 -10.77
N GLN A 197 19.66 3.53 -10.71
CA GLN A 197 20.52 3.54 -11.91
C GLN A 197 20.49 2.21 -12.68
N ARG A 198 20.00 1.14 -12.09
CA ARG A 198 20.01 -0.23 -12.64
C ARG A 198 18.65 -0.72 -13.10
N GLY A 199 17.70 0.16 -13.23
CA GLY A 199 16.35 -0.17 -13.65
C GLY A 199 15.56 1.04 -14.13
N THR A 200 14.27 0.82 -14.29
CA THR A 200 13.31 1.84 -14.69
C THR A 200 12.06 1.77 -13.78
N TRP A 201 11.16 2.71 -13.97
CA TRP A 201 9.87 2.75 -13.28
C TRP A 201 8.75 2.44 -14.27
N ASP A 202 8.13 1.28 -14.13
CA ASP A 202 6.97 0.91 -14.95
C ASP A 202 5.71 1.65 -14.51
N ILE A 203 5.60 1.90 -13.21
CA ILE A 203 4.50 2.65 -12.61
C ILE A 203 5.07 3.77 -11.75
N ASN A 204 4.44 4.93 -11.84
CA ASN A 204 4.71 6.08 -10.98
C ASN A 204 3.42 6.89 -10.86
N LEU A 205 2.70 6.69 -9.78
CA LEU A 205 1.45 7.40 -9.49
C LEU A 205 1.35 7.75 -8.02
N SER A 206 0.56 8.76 -7.71
CA SER A 206 0.31 9.22 -6.34
C SER A 206 -1.18 9.11 -6.03
N ILE A 207 -1.50 8.59 -4.86
CA ILE A 207 -2.86 8.41 -4.38
C ILE A 207 -3.03 9.27 -3.13
N PRO A 208 -3.96 10.22 -3.11
CA PRO A 208 -4.25 11.01 -1.92
C PRO A 208 -4.78 10.12 -0.79
N VAL A 209 -4.27 10.34 0.42
CA VAL A 209 -4.65 9.61 1.64
C VAL A 209 -4.97 10.62 2.73
N VAL A 210 -6.08 10.42 3.42
CA VAL A 210 -6.49 11.18 4.61
C VAL A 210 -6.52 10.22 5.79
N VAL A 211 -5.80 10.56 6.86
CA VAL A 211 -5.70 9.73 8.07
C VAL A 211 -6.44 10.37 9.22
N PHE A 212 -7.49 9.70 9.69
CA PHE A 212 -8.32 10.12 10.82
C PHE A 212 -7.87 9.50 12.14
N TRP A 213 -8.17 10.19 13.24
CA TRP A 213 -8.02 9.68 14.59
C TRP A 213 -9.01 8.54 14.86
N ASN A 214 -10.29 8.79 14.58
CA ASN A 214 -11.36 7.84 14.85
C ASN A 214 -12.45 7.93 13.77
N ARG A 215 -13.48 7.10 13.91
CA ARG A 215 -14.59 7.03 12.96
C ARG A 215 -15.47 8.28 12.96
N ASP A 216 -15.57 8.95 14.09
CA ASP A 216 -16.48 10.08 14.23
C ASP A 216 -15.97 11.29 13.43
N GLU A 217 -14.63 11.50 13.39
CA GLU A 217 -14.01 12.49 12.50
C GLU A 217 -14.30 12.25 11.01
N TYR A 218 -14.51 10.98 10.62
CA TYR A 218 -14.83 10.64 9.23
C TYR A 218 -16.25 11.05 8.85
N VAL A 219 -17.22 10.91 9.77
CA VAL A 219 -18.62 11.27 9.53
C VAL A 219 -18.75 12.78 9.33
N ASP A 220 -18.05 13.59 10.13
CA ASP A 220 -18.07 15.04 10.04
C ASP A 220 -17.59 15.55 8.66
N VAL A 221 -16.63 14.86 8.03
CA VAL A 221 -16.12 15.23 6.70
C VAL A 221 -17.06 14.85 5.57
N GLU A 222 -17.82 13.75 5.70
CA GLU A 222 -18.84 13.39 4.68
C GLU A 222 -20.04 14.36 4.69
N GLU A 223 -20.38 14.94 5.84
CA GLU A 223 -21.47 15.93 5.95
C GLU A 223 -21.09 17.27 5.32
N ASP A 224 -19.81 17.68 5.39
CA ASP A 224 -19.31 18.93 4.82
C ASP A 224 -19.09 18.87 3.28
N THR A 225 -19.16 17.71 2.67
CA THR A 225 -18.92 17.48 1.23
C THR A 225 -20.20 17.25 0.40
N ASN A 226 -21.38 17.27 1.01
CA ASN A 226 -22.69 17.24 0.38
C ASN A 226 -23.37 18.61 0.42
#